data_e03957b39ac52e868529a1579b6ec226
#
_entry.id   e03957b39ac52e868529a1579b6ec226
#
_cell.length_a   1.000
_cell.length_b   1.000
_cell.length_c   1.000
_cell.angle_alpha   90.00
_cell.angle_beta   90.00
_cell.angle_gamma   90.00
#
_symmetry.space_group_name_H-M   'P 1'
#
loop_
_entity.id
_entity.type
_entity.pdbx_description
1 polymer ?
#
loop_
_entity_poly.entity_id
_entity_poly.type
_entity_poly.pdbx_seq_one_letter_code
_entity_poly.pdbx_strand_id
1 'polypeptide(L)'
;MFISGDKGLGKTFLLNCALNHKKFSEQKCLYIDIENLSNNVKVFNEIDSFSVICIDNIHCSNKDIEVELFNLVNKAFTSKIKLLISSQLHITQLNLFPDLLSRIKQMSCFSIEQISDDEVDDVIDFMNTKLKLFFSKELIEDISKIVRRDISSIKDLFVEIEQFLYSEKKRPSKRIIMSYLKKRINQ
;
A
#
# COMPACT_ATOMS: atom_id res chain seq x y z
N MET A 1 -8.33 -8.67 -10.02
CA MET A 1 -7.02 -8.95 -9.42
C MET A 1 -7.11 -8.79 -7.90
N PHE A 2 -6.54 -9.72 -7.14
CA PHE A 2 -6.47 -9.67 -5.67
C PHE A 2 -5.01 -9.54 -5.24
N ILE A 3 -4.71 -8.63 -4.32
CA ILE A 3 -3.35 -8.35 -3.82
C ILE A 3 -3.36 -8.54 -2.30
N SER A 4 -2.49 -9.40 -1.79
CA SER A 4 -2.30 -9.61 -0.36
C SER A 4 -0.89 -9.26 0.09
N GLY A 5 -0.71 -9.06 1.39
CA GLY A 5 0.58 -8.79 2.02
C GLY A 5 0.44 -7.98 3.30
N ASP A 6 1.43 -8.01 4.15
CA ASP A 6 1.42 -7.34 5.45
C ASP A 6 1.19 -5.83 5.35
N LYS A 7 0.89 -5.22 6.48
CA LYS A 7 0.78 -3.75 6.58
C LYS A 7 2.10 -3.08 6.19
N GLY A 8 2.03 -1.99 5.45
CA GLY A 8 3.22 -1.22 5.06
C GLY A 8 3.89 -1.65 3.76
N LEU A 9 3.49 -2.78 3.14
CA LEU A 9 4.10 -3.28 1.90
C LEU A 9 3.67 -2.56 0.62
N GLY A 10 2.85 -1.49 0.72
CA GLY A 10 2.53 -0.64 -0.42
C GLY A 10 1.30 -1.05 -1.23
N LYS A 11 0.42 -1.94 -0.72
CA LYS A 11 -0.83 -2.33 -1.41
C LYS A 11 -1.69 -1.14 -1.82
N THR A 12 -2.01 -0.26 -0.88
CA THR A 12 -2.76 0.98 -1.12
C THR A 12 -2.07 1.86 -2.16
N PHE A 13 -0.74 1.94 -2.12
CA PHE A 13 0.03 2.70 -3.12
C PHE A 13 -0.14 2.10 -4.52
N LEU A 14 -0.08 0.77 -4.66
CA LEU A 14 -0.31 0.09 -5.94
C LEU A 14 -1.72 0.32 -6.48
N LEU A 15 -2.76 0.27 -5.63
CA LEU A 15 -4.13 0.59 -6.02
C LEU A 15 -4.22 2.03 -6.55
N ASN A 16 -3.61 2.99 -5.84
CA ASN A 16 -3.57 4.38 -6.28
C ASN A 16 -2.78 4.58 -7.59
N CYS A 17 -1.67 3.87 -7.76
CA CYS A 17 -0.94 3.87 -9.03
C CYS A 17 -1.78 3.34 -10.19
N ALA A 18 -2.58 2.29 -9.95
CA ALA A 18 -3.48 1.74 -10.95
C ALA A 18 -4.56 2.76 -11.35
N LEU A 19 -5.16 3.45 -10.38
CA LEU A 19 -6.18 4.47 -10.63
C LEU A 19 -5.64 5.67 -11.42
N ASN A 20 -4.40 6.08 -11.12
CA ASN A 20 -3.74 7.23 -11.76
C ASN A 20 -2.98 6.87 -13.03
N HIS A 21 -3.05 5.62 -13.49
CA HIS A 21 -2.34 5.20 -14.69
C HIS A 21 -2.93 5.85 -15.95
N LYS A 22 -2.08 6.37 -16.84
CA LYS A 22 -2.49 7.08 -18.07
C LYS A 22 -3.51 6.34 -18.92
N LYS A 23 -3.48 4.99 -18.93
CA LYS A 23 -4.47 4.15 -19.63
C LYS A 23 -5.90 4.33 -19.12
N PHE A 24 -6.08 4.85 -17.92
CA PHE A 24 -7.37 5.04 -17.26
C PHE A 24 -7.73 6.52 -17.06
N SER A 25 -6.91 7.46 -17.57
CA SER A 25 -7.11 8.91 -17.37
C SER A 25 -8.48 9.44 -17.85
N GLU A 26 -9.08 8.77 -18.83
CA GLU A 26 -10.41 9.12 -19.36
C GLU A 26 -11.54 8.22 -18.81
N GLN A 27 -11.21 7.29 -17.92
CA GLN A 27 -12.16 6.35 -17.35
C GLN A 27 -12.62 6.82 -15.97
N LYS A 28 -13.88 6.56 -15.64
CA LYS A 28 -14.37 6.77 -14.28
C LYS A 28 -13.79 5.70 -13.35
N CYS A 29 -13.04 6.14 -12.38
CA CYS A 29 -12.37 5.30 -11.38
C CYS A 29 -12.98 5.53 -10.01
N LEU A 30 -13.10 4.46 -9.22
CA LEU A 30 -13.60 4.49 -7.85
C LEU A 30 -12.61 3.81 -6.91
N TYR A 31 -12.31 4.43 -5.78
CA TYR A 31 -11.55 3.85 -4.67
C TYR A 31 -12.44 3.76 -3.43
N ILE A 32 -12.50 2.59 -2.84
CA ILE A 32 -13.23 2.33 -1.60
C ILE A 32 -12.26 1.68 -0.61
N ASP A 33 -12.08 2.30 0.54
CA ASP A 33 -11.35 1.73 1.67
C ASP A 33 -12.37 1.18 2.69
N ILE A 34 -12.40 -0.14 2.82
CA ILE A 34 -13.37 -0.84 3.68
C ILE A 34 -13.11 -0.50 5.16
N GLU A 35 -11.87 -0.33 5.59
CA GLU A 35 -11.53 0.02 6.97
C GLU A 35 -12.16 1.37 7.38
N ASN A 36 -12.23 2.32 6.46
CA ASN A 36 -12.80 3.66 6.69
C ASN A 36 -14.26 3.79 6.22
N LEU A 37 -14.83 2.72 5.69
CA LEU A 37 -16.22 2.71 5.23
C LEU A 37 -17.17 2.51 6.43
N SER A 38 -17.55 3.58 7.10
CA SER A 38 -18.55 3.55 8.18
C SER A 38 -19.88 3.00 7.63
N ASN A 39 -20.14 1.70 7.73
CA ASN A 39 -21.37 0.95 7.39
C ASN A 39 -22.25 1.52 6.26
N ASN A 40 -21.72 2.41 5.43
CA ASN A 40 -22.45 3.08 4.36
C ASN A 40 -22.37 2.25 3.06
N VAL A 41 -23.17 1.22 2.99
CA VAL A 41 -23.28 0.37 1.79
C VAL A 41 -23.80 1.11 0.54
N LYS A 42 -24.32 2.33 0.68
CA LYS A 42 -24.85 3.12 -0.45
C LYS A 42 -23.78 3.43 -1.50
N VAL A 43 -22.50 3.41 -1.14
CA VAL A 43 -21.39 3.60 -2.10
C VAL A 43 -21.42 2.55 -3.22
N PHE A 44 -22.00 1.36 -2.96
CA PHE A 44 -22.11 0.29 -3.95
C PHE A 44 -23.28 0.46 -4.94
N ASN A 45 -24.21 1.41 -4.72
CA ASN A 45 -25.40 1.58 -5.57
C ASN A 45 -25.08 2.16 -6.97
N GLU A 46 -24.00 2.93 -7.11
CA GLU A 46 -23.65 3.63 -8.35
C GLU A 46 -22.45 3.05 -9.09
N ILE A 47 -22.08 1.82 -8.76
CA ILE A 47 -20.88 1.16 -9.28
C ILE A 47 -20.87 1.03 -10.81
N ASP A 48 -22.04 0.98 -11.44
CA ASP A 48 -22.21 0.80 -12.89
C ASP A 48 -21.59 1.90 -13.73
N SER A 49 -21.41 3.06 -13.14
CA SER A 49 -20.82 4.21 -13.84
C SER A 49 -19.29 4.14 -13.92
N PHE A 50 -18.64 3.19 -13.20
CA PHE A 50 -17.20 3.11 -13.10
C PHE A 50 -16.60 1.98 -13.95
N SER A 51 -15.46 2.25 -14.56
CA SER A 51 -14.72 1.28 -15.38
C SER A 51 -13.59 0.59 -14.61
N VAL A 52 -13.08 1.26 -13.57
CA VAL A 52 -12.02 0.73 -12.70
C VAL A 52 -12.43 0.94 -11.25
N ILE A 53 -12.44 -0.12 -10.48
CA ILE A 53 -12.79 -0.08 -9.06
C ILE A 53 -11.68 -0.72 -8.24
N CYS A 54 -11.21 0.01 -7.25
CA CYS A 54 -10.23 -0.47 -6.27
C CYS A 54 -10.89 -0.57 -4.90
N ILE A 55 -10.84 -1.76 -4.31
CA ILE A 55 -11.32 -2.04 -2.95
C ILE A 55 -10.10 -2.32 -2.08
N ASP A 56 -9.89 -1.48 -1.09
CA ASP A 56 -8.78 -1.66 -0.14
C ASP A 56 -9.28 -2.26 1.17
N ASN A 57 -8.42 -3.04 1.85
CA ASN A 57 -8.65 -3.60 3.18
C ASN A 57 -9.88 -4.51 3.30
N ILE A 58 -10.12 -5.40 2.30
CA ILE A 58 -11.31 -6.28 2.29
C ILE A 58 -11.44 -7.13 3.56
N HIS A 59 -10.35 -7.43 4.27
CA HIS A 59 -10.34 -8.20 5.52
C HIS A 59 -11.06 -7.47 6.67
N CYS A 60 -11.36 -6.18 6.53
CA CYS A 60 -12.13 -5.38 7.48
C CYS A 60 -13.64 -5.38 7.18
N SER A 61 -14.11 -6.12 6.16
CA SER A 61 -15.52 -6.17 5.80
C SER A 61 -16.38 -6.85 6.87
N ASN A 62 -17.59 -6.33 7.04
CA ASN A 62 -18.67 -6.97 7.79
C ASN A 62 -19.64 -7.69 6.83
N LYS A 63 -20.62 -8.39 7.36
CA LYS A 63 -21.56 -9.21 6.57
C LYS A 63 -22.34 -8.41 5.52
N ASP A 64 -22.75 -7.18 5.82
CA ASP A 64 -23.51 -6.34 4.90
C ASP A 64 -22.61 -5.90 3.74
N ILE A 65 -21.38 -5.51 4.03
CA ILE A 65 -20.38 -5.14 3.02
C ILE A 65 -20.00 -6.37 2.18
N GLU A 66 -19.89 -7.56 2.77
CA GLU A 66 -19.55 -8.78 2.04
C GLU A 66 -20.61 -9.12 0.97
N VAL A 67 -21.89 -8.89 1.25
CA VAL A 67 -22.98 -9.10 0.27
C VAL A 67 -22.81 -8.15 -0.93
N GLU A 68 -22.54 -6.87 -0.67
CA GLU A 68 -22.31 -5.90 -1.74
C GLU A 68 -21.03 -6.20 -2.53
N LEU A 69 -19.96 -6.62 -1.84
CA LEU A 69 -18.73 -7.06 -2.50
C LEU A 69 -18.96 -8.29 -3.39
N PHE A 70 -19.79 -9.24 -2.96
CA PHE A 70 -20.15 -10.41 -3.77
C PHE A 70 -20.87 -9.99 -5.06
N ASN A 71 -21.85 -9.08 -4.95
CA ASN A 71 -22.57 -8.53 -6.08
C ASN A 71 -21.61 -7.81 -7.05
N LEU A 72 -20.71 -6.98 -6.51
CA LEU A 72 -19.69 -6.27 -7.29
C LEU A 72 -18.74 -7.23 -8.02
N VAL A 73 -18.23 -8.26 -7.32
CA VAL A 73 -17.32 -9.24 -7.93
C VAL A 73 -17.99 -9.99 -9.05
N ASN A 74 -19.24 -10.50 -8.84
CA ASN A 74 -20.01 -11.16 -9.89
C ASN A 74 -20.22 -10.24 -11.10
N LYS A 75 -20.55 -8.99 -10.86
CA LYS A 75 -20.74 -8.00 -11.91
C LYS A 75 -19.43 -7.73 -12.68
N ALA A 76 -18.30 -7.62 -11.99
CA ALA A 76 -17.01 -7.44 -12.62
C ALA A 76 -16.62 -8.63 -13.53
N PHE A 77 -17.04 -9.85 -13.21
CA PHE A 77 -16.81 -11.02 -14.07
C PHE A 77 -17.65 -10.99 -15.36
N THR A 78 -18.85 -10.38 -15.33
CA THR A 78 -19.79 -10.34 -16.47
C THR A 78 -19.69 -9.05 -17.27
N SER A 79 -19.07 -8.03 -16.75
CA SER A 79 -18.94 -6.71 -17.35
C SER A 79 -17.47 -6.37 -17.69
N LYS A 80 -17.25 -5.17 -18.24
CA LYS A 80 -15.89 -4.65 -18.53
C LYS A 80 -15.23 -3.94 -17.34
N ILE A 81 -15.82 -4.03 -16.14
CA ILE A 81 -15.28 -3.40 -14.93
C ILE A 81 -13.95 -4.10 -14.55
N LYS A 82 -12.91 -3.31 -14.36
CA LYS A 82 -11.61 -3.78 -13.84
C LYS A 82 -11.62 -3.63 -12.32
N LEU A 83 -11.65 -4.76 -11.64
CA LEU A 83 -11.71 -4.82 -10.18
C LEU A 83 -10.36 -5.21 -9.60
N LEU A 84 -9.83 -4.36 -8.71
CA LEU A 84 -8.64 -4.59 -7.92
C LEU A 84 -9.03 -4.62 -6.45
N ILE A 85 -8.59 -5.64 -5.73
CA ILE A 85 -8.92 -5.82 -4.30
C ILE A 85 -7.63 -6.01 -3.52
N SER A 86 -7.50 -5.38 -2.37
CA SER A 86 -6.36 -5.59 -1.47
C SER A 86 -6.78 -6.17 -0.10
N SER A 87 -5.84 -6.86 0.53
CA SER A 87 -5.98 -7.38 1.89
C SER A 87 -4.63 -7.41 2.63
N GLN A 88 -4.64 -7.26 3.95
CA GLN A 88 -3.49 -7.62 4.77
C GLN A 88 -3.34 -9.15 4.88
N LEU A 89 -4.46 -9.87 4.86
CA LEU A 89 -4.49 -11.31 5.00
C LEU A 89 -4.33 -11.99 3.65
N HIS A 90 -3.56 -13.07 3.61
CA HIS A 90 -3.53 -13.96 2.46
C HIS A 90 -4.92 -14.56 2.21
N ILE A 91 -5.22 -14.89 0.96
CA ILE A 91 -6.54 -15.39 0.54
C ILE A 91 -7.01 -16.63 1.33
N THR A 92 -6.08 -17.45 1.83
CA THR A 92 -6.36 -18.62 2.66
C THR A 92 -6.74 -18.28 4.10
N GLN A 93 -6.44 -17.08 4.56
CA GLN A 93 -6.68 -16.57 5.91
C GLN A 93 -7.90 -15.66 5.99
N LEU A 94 -8.49 -15.30 4.84
CA LEU A 94 -9.68 -14.46 4.79
C LEU A 94 -10.88 -15.19 5.36
N ASN A 95 -11.55 -14.57 6.32
CA ASN A 95 -12.78 -15.06 6.92
C ASN A 95 -13.99 -14.34 6.28
N LEU A 96 -14.24 -14.62 5.01
CA LEU A 96 -15.38 -14.13 4.25
C LEU A 96 -16.39 -15.28 4.06
N PHE A 97 -17.64 -14.94 3.74
CA PHE A 97 -18.60 -16.01 3.44
C PHE A 97 -18.17 -16.81 2.18
N PRO A 98 -18.50 -18.11 2.12
CA PRO A 98 -17.88 -19.05 1.17
C PRO A 98 -17.99 -18.65 -0.30
N ASP A 99 -19.13 -18.08 -0.71
CA ASP A 99 -19.39 -17.74 -2.11
C ASP A 99 -18.52 -16.54 -2.55
N LEU A 100 -18.37 -15.51 -1.70
CA LEU A 100 -17.48 -14.38 -1.97
C LEU A 100 -16.03 -14.85 -2.04
N LEU A 101 -15.59 -15.66 -1.07
CA LEU A 101 -14.24 -16.20 -1.07
C LEU A 101 -13.96 -17.04 -2.33
N SER A 102 -14.93 -17.86 -2.76
CA SER A 102 -14.83 -18.66 -3.98
C SER A 102 -14.64 -17.76 -5.22
N ARG A 103 -15.36 -16.64 -5.30
CA ARG A 103 -15.23 -15.67 -6.40
C ARG A 103 -13.88 -14.98 -6.39
N ILE A 104 -13.40 -14.55 -5.23
CA ILE A 104 -12.07 -13.90 -5.12
C ILE A 104 -10.97 -14.88 -5.53
N LYS A 105 -11.06 -16.18 -5.15
CA LYS A 105 -10.12 -17.23 -5.57
C LYS A 105 -10.04 -17.44 -7.09
N GLN A 106 -11.07 -17.07 -7.84
CA GLN A 106 -11.05 -17.12 -9.30
C GLN A 106 -10.31 -15.93 -9.95
N MET A 107 -10.00 -14.89 -9.17
CA MET A 107 -9.22 -13.75 -9.64
C MET A 107 -7.72 -14.11 -9.70
N SER A 108 -6.95 -13.35 -10.49
CA SER A 108 -5.49 -13.42 -10.38
C SER A 108 -5.07 -12.91 -9.02
N CYS A 109 -4.40 -13.76 -8.22
CA CYS A 109 -3.96 -13.45 -6.87
C CYS A 109 -2.44 -13.21 -6.84
N PHE A 110 -2.02 -12.16 -6.18
CA PHE A 110 -0.62 -11.79 -5.98
C PHE A 110 -0.37 -11.55 -4.50
N SER A 111 0.78 -11.98 -4.01
CA SER A 111 1.26 -11.65 -2.68
C SER A 111 2.43 -10.69 -2.78
N ILE A 112 2.41 -9.63 -1.98
CA ILE A 112 3.55 -8.74 -1.82
C ILE A 112 4.30 -9.19 -0.58
N GLU A 113 5.58 -9.46 -0.75
CA GLU A 113 6.48 -9.86 0.32
C GLU A 113 7.26 -8.66 0.86
N GLN A 114 7.87 -8.83 2.02
CA GLN A 114 8.80 -7.85 2.56
C GLN A 114 10.03 -7.75 1.66
N ILE A 115 10.66 -6.59 1.68
CA ILE A 115 11.92 -6.35 0.99
C ILE A 115 12.98 -7.29 1.57
N SER A 116 13.70 -8.01 0.72
CA SER A 116 14.83 -8.83 1.13
C SER A 116 16.01 -7.97 1.62
N ASP A 117 16.91 -8.57 2.38
CA ASP A 117 18.08 -7.85 2.89
C ASP A 117 18.96 -7.29 1.76
N ASP A 118 19.03 -8.00 0.64
CA ASP A 118 19.81 -7.58 -0.55
C ASP A 118 19.15 -6.38 -1.29
N GLU A 119 17.85 -6.20 -1.16
CA GLU A 119 17.10 -5.12 -1.84
C GLU A 119 16.98 -3.83 -1.00
N VAL A 120 17.22 -3.91 0.30
CA VAL A 120 17.04 -2.76 1.20
C VAL A 120 17.93 -1.59 0.82
N ASP A 121 19.20 -1.85 0.50
CA ASP A 121 20.16 -0.81 0.11
C ASP A 121 19.70 -0.09 -1.14
N ASP A 122 19.15 -0.81 -2.13
CA ASP A 122 18.63 -0.25 -3.39
C ASP A 122 17.42 0.65 -3.12
N VAL A 123 16.51 0.25 -2.23
CA VAL A 123 15.34 1.05 -1.85
C VAL A 123 15.77 2.33 -1.13
N ILE A 124 16.74 2.23 -0.21
CA ILE A 124 17.29 3.38 0.51
C ILE A 124 17.98 4.34 -0.46
N ASP A 125 18.79 3.83 -1.39
CA ASP A 125 19.47 4.66 -2.40
C ASP A 125 18.49 5.34 -3.35
N PHE A 126 17.44 4.63 -3.76
CA PHE A 126 16.33 5.22 -4.52
C PHE A 126 15.67 6.40 -3.76
N MET A 127 15.37 6.24 -2.47
CA MET A 127 14.78 7.29 -1.65
C MET A 127 15.76 8.46 -1.44
N ASN A 128 17.03 8.18 -1.20
CA ASN A 128 18.11 9.14 -1.10
C ASN A 128 18.21 10.03 -2.36
N THR A 129 18.16 9.41 -3.52
CA THR A 129 18.20 10.10 -4.82
C THR A 129 16.93 10.91 -5.05
N LYS A 130 15.76 10.34 -4.77
CA LYS A 130 14.46 10.98 -4.98
C LYS A 130 14.28 12.23 -4.11
N LEU A 131 14.71 12.19 -2.86
CA LEU A 131 14.63 13.30 -1.90
C LEU A 131 15.86 14.22 -1.94
N LYS A 132 16.85 13.93 -2.80
CA LYS A 132 18.08 14.71 -2.96
C LYS A 132 18.84 14.92 -1.64
N LEU A 133 18.90 13.88 -0.81
CA LEU A 133 19.53 13.96 0.51
C LEU A 133 21.06 13.78 0.44
N PHE A 134 21.57 13.18 -0.64
CA PHE A 134 23.00 12.99 -0.90
C PHE A 134 23.76 12.23 0.20
N PHE A 135 23.14 11.19 0.74
CA PHE A 135 23.78 10.30 1.73
C PHE A 135 24.94 9.55 1.09
N SER A 136 26.01 9.34 1.87
CA SER A 136 27.13 8.48 1.46
C SER A 136 26.73 7.00 1.52
N LYS A 137 27.43 6.14 0.77
CA LYS A 137 27.22 4.69 0.82
C LYS A 137 27.33 4.12 2.25
N GLU A 138 28.32 4.56 3.02
CA GLU A 138 28.46 4.15 4.42
C GLU A 138 27.24 4.50 5.28
N LEU A 139 26.60 5.65 5.03
CA LEU A 139 25.40 6.04 5.77
C LEU A 139 24.20 5.20 5.33
N ILE A 140 24.09 4.87 4.05
CA ILE A 140 23.07 3.97 3.53
C ILE A 140 23.16 2.60 4.18
N GLU A 141 24.37 2.00 4.25
CA GLU A 141 24.63 0.72 4.92
C GLU A 141 24.33 0.77 6.43
N ASP A 142 24.56 1.90 7.10
CA ASP A 142 24.23 2.06 8.51
C ASP A 142 22.70 2.18 8.72
N ILE A 143 22.00 2.86 7.83
CA ILE A 143 20.54 2.98 7.87
C ILE A 143 19.90 1.62 7.58
N SER A 144 20.39 0.87 6.60
CA SER A 144 19.83 -0.44 6.21
C SER A 144 19.84 -1.46 7.34
N LYS A 145 20.80 -1.36 8.27
CA LYS A 145 20.89 -2.24 9.46
C LYS A 145 19.81 -2.00 10.51
N ILE A 146 19.19 -0.82 10.50
CA ILE A 146 18.27 -0.38 11.57
C ILE A 146 16.83 -0.17 11.08
N VAL A 147 16.59 -0.11 9.77
CA VAL A 147 15.25 0.08 9.23
C VAL A 147 14.45 -1.23 9.21
N ARG A 148 13.14 -1.10 9.32
CA ARG A 148 12.23 -2.21 9.08
C ARG A 148 12.18 -2.53 7.59
N ARG A 149 11.93 -3.81 7.26
CA ARG A 149 11.89 -4.32 5.88
C ARG A 149 10.56 -4.05 5.16
N ASP A 150 9.91 -2.94 5.49
CA ASP A 150 8.69 -2.49 4.82
C ASP A 150 8.86 -1.09 4.23
N ILE A 151 8.35 -0.90 3.02
CA ILE A 151 8.51 0.33 2.24
C ILE A 151 7.94 1.55 2.96
N SER A 152 6.83 1.39 3.70
CA SER A 152 6.22 2.49 4.43
C SER A 152 7.14 2.99 5.54
N SER A 153 7.71 2.09 6.36
CA SER A 153 8.64 2.48 7.43
C SER A 153 9.90 3.15 6.89
N ILE A 154 10.43 2.67 5.77
CA ILE A 154 11.59 3.31 5.12
C ILE A 154 11.21 4.70 4.64
N LYS A 155 10.10 4.83 3.93
CA LYS A 155 9.61 6.12 3.44
C LYS A 155 9.38 7.12 4.59
N ASP A 156 8.69 6.70 5.64
CA ASP A 156 8.38 7.55 6.79
C ASP A 156 9.65 8.03 7.48
N LEU A 157 10.64 7.14 7.65
CA LEU A 157 11.95 7.50 8.18
C LEU A 157 12.64 8.57 7.34
N PHE A 158 12.61 8.44 6.01
CA PHE A 158 13.24 9.43 5.12
C PHE A 158 12.51 10.78 5.14
N VAL A 159 11.19 10.79 5.22
CA VAL A 159 10.40 12.02 5.39
C VAL A 159 10.71 12.69 6.72
N GLU A 160 10.81 11.93 7.81
CA GLU A 160 11.20 12.44 9.13
C GLU A 160 12.61 13.04 9.11
N ILE A 161 13.56 12.38 8.46
CA ILE A 161 14.93 12.90 8.33
C ILE A 161 14.94 14.20 7.53
N GLU A 162 14.21 14.28 6.43
CA GLU A 162 14.09 15.49 5.62
C GLU A 162 13.53 16.65 6.44
N GLN A 163 12.45 16.43 7.17
CA GLN A 163 11.83 17.43 8.06
C GLN A 163 12.78 17.87 9.18
N PHE A 164 13.50 16.93 9.78
CA PHE A 164 14.51 17.22 10.80
C PHE A 164 15.64 18.09 10.24
N LEU A 165 16.20 17.77 9.09
CA LEU A 165 17.24 18.55 8.45
C LEU A 165 16.77 19.96 8.10
N TYR A 166 15.54 20.08 7.61
CA TYR A 166 14.93 21.36 7.29
C TYR A 166 14.71 22.24 8.53
N SER A 167 14.13 21.67 9.61
CA SER A 167 13.88 22.40 10.86
C SER A 167 15.16 22.89 11.53
N GLU A 168 16.21 22.08 11.50
CA GLU A 168 17.50 22.40 12.09
C GLU A 168 18.40 23.24 11.17
N LYS A 169 17.97 23.49 9.91
CA LYS A 169 18.78 24.16 8.87
C LYS A 169 20.17 23.54 8.69
N LYS A 170 20.25 22.19 8.82
CA LYS A 170 21.48 21.43 8.73
C LYS A 170 21.60 20.71 7.39
N ARG A 171 22.83 20.59 6.90
CA ARG A 171 23.13 19.70 5.78
C ARG A 171 23.23 18.26 6.26
N PRO A 172 22.80 17.27 5.44
CA PRO A 172 22.94 15.88 5.80
C PRO A 172 24.41 15.52 6.02
N SER A 173 24.69 14.89 7.15
CA SER A 173 26.00 14.29 7.44
C SER A 173 25.78 13.03 8.30
N LYS A 174 26.69 12.05 8.18
CA LYS A 174 26.62 10.80 8.94
C LYS A 174 26.40 11.06 10.45
N ARG A 175 27.18 11.98 11.04
CA ARG A 175 27.08 12.33 12.47
C ARG A 175 25.69 12.86 12.85
N ILE A 176 25.13 13.76 12.06
CA ILE A 176 23.82 14.39 12.33
C ILE A 176 22.72 13.36 12.23
N ILE A 177 22.70 12.58 11.14
CA ILE A 177 21.67 11.56 10.89
C ILE A 177 21.75 10.45 11.96
N MET A 178 22.92 9.92 12.26
CA MET A 178 23.06 8.87 13.28
C MET A 178 22.71 9.37 14.69
N SER A 179 22.96 10.65 14.99
CA SER A 179 22.51 11.25 16.25
C SER A 179 20.98 11.33 16.32
N TYR A 180 20.32 11.68 15.23
CA TYR A 180 18.86 11.69 15.13
C TYR A 180 18.29 10.28 15.31
N LEU A 181 18.79 9.31 14.57
CA LEU A 181 18.34 7.91 14.63
C LEU A 181 18.48 7.29 16.02
N LYS A 182 19.59 7.55 16.71
CA LYS A 182 19.79 7.10 18.10
C LYS A 182 18.75 7.68 19.07
N LYS A 183 18.37 8.93 18.90
CA LYS A 183 17.31 9.55 19.73
C LYS A 183 15.94 8.92 19.46
N ARG A 184 15.64 8.59 18.19
CA ARG A 184 14.40 7.96 17.79
C ARG A 184 14.23 6.53 18.35
N ILE A 185 15.32 5.76 18.39
CA ILE A 185 15.30 4.38 18.90
C ILE A 185 15.09 4.34 20.42
N ASN A 186 15.50 5.38 21.13
CA ASN A 186 15.42 5.47 22.60
C ASN A 186 14.08 6.11 23.10
N GLN A 187 13.18 6.45 22.21
CA GLN A 187 11.80 6.90 22.49
C GLN A 187 10.79 5.78 22.27
#